data_c7bfbf051b12e6b987c508085dd3aee9
#
_entry.id   c7bfbf051b12e6b987c508085dd3aee9
#
_cell.length_a   1.000
_cell.length_b   1.000
_cell.length_c   1.000
_cell.angle_alpha   90.00
_cell.angle_beta   90.00
_cell.angle_gamma   90.00
#
_symmetry.space_group_name_H-M   'P 1'
#
loop_
_entity.id
_entity.type
_entity.pdbx_description
1 polymer ?
#
loop_
_entity_poly.entity_id
_entity_poly.type
_entity_poly.pdbx_seq_one_letter_code
_entity_poly.pdbx_strand_id
1 'polypeptide(L)'
;TEIKVGQSVTWYNPTLVAEPHTVTFILDNKSTTEVIVPFSVPNSTKFVPSVHSFNSQPMLTSSKNKMSTIIGLNGRVFNPVAIDAKDNVKFMNANAHYNMTGSEKYVNSGWLLPKGQEQSFPGSSSIFTVTFEKAGIYNYVCMIHPWMRGTVTVK
;
A
#
# COMPACT_ATOMS: atom_id res chain seq x y z
N THR A 1 -15.53 -10.08 0.26
CA THR A 1 -15.30 -11.20 1.21
C THR A 1 -16.08 -10.95 2.49
N GLU A 2 -16.72 -11.99 3.03
CA GLU A 2 -17.45 -11.94 4.31
C GLU A 2 -16.74 -12.85 5.34
N ILE A 3 -16.52 -12.33 6.54
CA ILE A 3 -15.85 -13.02 7.64
C ILE A 3 -16.50 -12.66 8.98
N LYS A 4 -16.11 -13.37 10.05
CA LYS A 4 -16.50 -13.05 11.44
C LYS A 4 -15.43 -12.23 12.15
N VAL A 5 -15.84 -11.50 13.20
CA VAL A 5 -14.90 -10.84 14.10
C VAL A 5 -13.85 -11.84 14.60
N GLY A 6 -12.60 -11.39 14.63
CA GLY A 6 -11.44 -12.22 15.01
C GLY A 6 -10.84 -13.04 13.87
N GLN A 7 -11.47 -13.10 12.71
CA GLN A 7 -10.91 -13.77 11.54
C GLN A 7 -10.00 -12.84 10.72
N SER A 8 -9.14 -13.46 9.93
CA SER A 8 -8.13 -12.76 9.12
C SER A 8 -8.38 -12.94 7.63
N VAL A 9 -7.98 -11.94 6.87
CA VAL A 9 -7.84 -12.00 5.41
C VAL A 9 -6.38 -11.80 5.06
N THR A 10 -5.88 -12.61 4.13
CA THR A 10 -4.51 -12.49 3.61
C THR A 10 -4.57 -12.15 2.13
N TRP A 11 -3.86 -11.11 1.75
CA TRP A 11 -3.66 -10.70 0.36
C TRP A 11 -2.27 -11.07 -0.11
N TYR A 12 -2.16 -11.41 -1.36
CA TYR A 12 -0.91 -11.66 -2.06
C TYR A 12 -1.04 -11.25 -3.53
N ASN A 13 0.08 -11.03 -4.18
CA ASN A 13 0.10 -10.72 -5.59
C ASN A 13 0.32 -12.02 -6.40
N PRO A 14 -0.70 -12.51 -7.13
CA PRO A 14 -0.61 -13.78 -7.87
C PRO A 14 0.02 -13.63 -9.25
N THR A 15 0.41 -12.42 -9.66
CA THR A 15 0.96 -12.19 -11.00
C THR A 15 2.37 -12.77 -11.15
N LEU A 16 2.82 -12.95 -12.38
CA LEU A 16 4.17 -13.42 -12.70
C LEU A 16 5.12 -12.27 -13.06
N VAL A 17 4.59 -11.05 -13.13
CA VAL A 17 5.35 -9.84 -13.44
C VAL A 17 5.51 -8.98 -12.19
N ALA A 18 6.61 -8.27 -12.08
CA ALA A 18 6.91 -7.40 -10.94
C ALA A 18 6.05 -6.12 -10.96
N GLU A 19 4.73 -6.27 -11.09
CA GLU A 19 3.78 -5.17 -10.98
C GLU A 19 3.35 -5.03 -9.53
N PRO A 20 3.67 -3.93 -8.86
CA PRO A 20 3.32 -3.75 -7.46
C PRO A 20 1.82 -3.44 -7.30
N HIS A 21 1.22 -3.97 -6.25
CA HIS A 21 -0.12 -3.61 -5.80
C HIS A 21 -0.10 -3.18 -4.35
N THR A 22 -1.15 -2.53 -3.88
CA THR A 22 -1.34 -2.25 -2.45
C THR A 22 -2.73 -2.66 -1.99
N VAL A 23 -2.84 -3.00 -0.72
CA VAL A 23 -4.11 -3.10 0.00
C VAL A 23 -4.17 -1.97 0.99
N THR A 24 -4.98 -0.96 0.69
CA THR A 24 -5.00 0.28 1.45
C THR A 24 -6.41 0.57 1.94
N PHE A 25 -6.57 0.56 3.26
CA PHE A 25 -7.79 0.96 3.94
C PHE A 25 -7.68 2.44 4.28
N ILE A 26 -8.55 3.26 3.70
CA ILE A 26 -8.67 4.69 3.99
C ILE A 26 -9.97 4.84 4.78
N LEU A 27 -9.86 4.93 6.10
CA LEU A 27 -10.99 4.89 7.02
C LEU A 27 -11.41 6.30 7.49
N ASP A 28 -10.60 7.32 7.16
CA ASP A 28 -10.90 8.73 7.41
C ASP A 28 -10.71 9.55 6.14
N ASN A 29 -11.72 10.34 5.76
CA ASN A 29 -11.69 11.19 4.58
C ASN A 29 -10.58 12.27 4.61
N LYS A 30 -10.10 12.66 5.79
CA LYS A 30 -8.99 13.62 5.93
C LYS A 30 -7.64 13.02 5.58
N SER A 31 -7.48 11.72 5.76
CA SER A 31 -6.22 11.01 5.46
C SER A 31 -5.96 10.86 3.95
N THR A 32 -6.98 11.04 3.11
CA THR A 32 -6.85 10.89 1.65
C THR A 32 -6.00 11.97 1.00
N THR A 33 -5.98 13.18 1.56
CA THR A 33 -5.25 14.32 0.99
C THR A 33 -3.73 14.20 1.14
N GLU A 34 -3.28 13.36 2.04
CA GLU A 34 -1.85 13.15 2.33
C GLU A 34 -1.26 11.93 1.62
N VAL A 35 -2.11 11.12 0.98
CA VAL A 35 -1.67 9.92 0.27
C VAL A 35 -1.49 10.25 -1.19
N ILE A 36 -0.24 10.22 -1.63
CA ILE A 36 0.11 10.53 -3.01
C ILE A 36 0.09 9.25 -3.82
N VAL A 37 -0.77 9.21 -4.83
CA VAL A 37 -0.85 8.11 -5.78
C VAL A 37 0.30 8.21 -6.78
N PRO A 38 1.11 7.17 -6.97
CA PRO A 38 2.10 7.16 -8.02
C PRO A 38 1.42 7.21 -9.39
N PHE A 39 2.06 7.86 -10.34
CA PHE A 39 1.54 8.01 -11.69
C PHE A 39 2.56 7.51 -12.72
N SER A 40 2.08 7.00 -13.84
CA SER A 40 2.94 6.62 -14.95
C SER A 40 3.38 7.84 -15.74
N VAL A 41 4.63 7.83 -16.18
CA VAL A 41 5.16 8.87 -17.04
C VAL A 41 5.16 8.36 -18.48
N PRO A 42 4.53 9.08 -19.42
CA PRO A 42 4.57 8.71 -20.82
C PRO A 42 6.02 8.58 -21.33
N ASN A 43 6.25 7.56 -22.14
CA ASN A 43 7.55 7.29 -22.78
C ASN A 43 8.70 6.92 -21.83
N SER A 44 8.42 6.52 -20.58
CA SER A 44 9.43 5.93 -19.73
C SER A 44 9.59 4.44 -20.03
N THR A 45 10.83 4.01 -20.19
CA THR A 45 11.15 2.58 -20.43
C THR A 45 11.56 1.84 -19.16
N LYS A 46 11.82 2.59 -18.09
CA LYS A 46 12.23 2.03 -16.81
C LYS A 46 11.54 2.74 -15.66
N PHE A 47 10.90 1.96 -14.81
CA PHE A 47 10.36 2.40 -13.55
C PHE A 47 11.37 2.11 -12.44
N VAL A 48 11.80 3.15 -11.73
CA VAL A 48 12.65 3.01 -10.55
C VAL A 48 11.97 3.72 -9.40
N PRO A 49 11.42 2.98 -8.43
CA PRO A 49 10.83 3.61 -7.27
C PRO A 49 11.91 4.23 -6.40
N SER A 50 11.65 5.43 -5.92
CA SER A 50 12.46 6.09 -4.90
C SER A 50 11.55 6.39 -3.72
N VAL A 51 11.89 5.85 -2.55
CA VAL A 51 11.14 6.09 -1.31
C VAL A 51 11.66 7.36 -0.66
N HIS A 52 10.81 8.35 -0.54
CA HIS A 52 11.09 9.59 0.16
C HIS A 52 10.59 9.55 1.60
N SER A 53 10.94 10.59 2.35
CA SER A 53 10.45 10.75 3.70
C SER A 53 8.93 10.75 3.74
N PHE A 54 8.40 10.38 4.89
CA PHE A 54 7.00 10.45 5.20
C PHE A 54 6.44 11.86 4.86
N ASN A 55 5.35 11.99 4.18
CA ASN A 55 4.75 13.25 3.71
C ASN A 55 5.49 13.97 2.55
N SER A 56 6.50 13.37 1.94
CA SER A 56 7.10 13.99 0.75
C SER A 56 6.14 13.95 -0.44
N GLN A 57 6.22 15.00 -1.27
CA GLN A 57 5.55 15.02 -2.57
C GLN A 57 6.24 14.03 -3.53
N PRO A 58 5.53 13.40 -4.48
CA PRO A 58 6.15 12.58 -5.48
C PRO A 58 7.09 13.45 -6.33
N MET A 59 8.30 12.95 -6.53
CA MET A 59 9.27 13.60 -7.42
C MET A 59 9.42 12.77 -8.69
N LEU A 60 9.37 13.45 -9.81
CA LEU A 60 9.73 12.93 -11.12
C LEU A 60 11.12 13.38 -11.46
N THR A 61 12.01 12.44 -11.67
CA THR A 61 13.34 12.74 -12.21
C THR A 61 13.51 12.02 -13.54
N SER A 62 13.82 12.74 -14.59
CA SER A 62 14.28 12.15 -15.86
C SER A 62 15.80 12.00 -15.82
N SER A 63 16.31 10.85 -16.18
CA SER A 63 17.75 10.71 -16.40
C SER A 63 18.18 11.49 -17.66
N LYS A 64 19.44 11.91 -17.71
CA LYS A 64 19.99 12.65 -18.86
C LYS A 64 19.80 11.93 -20.20
N ASN A 65 19.58 10.64 -20.20
CA ASN A 65 19.41 9.81 -21.39
C ASN A 65 17.95 9.58 -21.81
N LYS A 66 16.98 10.28 -21.23
CA LYS A 66 15.54 10.15 -21.51
C LYS A 66 14.95 8.72 -21.40
N MET A 67 15.72 7.75 -20.92
CA MET A 67 15.39 6.33 -20.92
C MET A 67 14.98 5.80 -19.52
N SER A 68 15.12 6.59 -18.48
CA SER A 68 14.77 6.16 -17.12
C SER A 68 14.00 7.25 -16.42
N THR A 69 12.87 6.88 -15.85
CA THR A 69 12.09 7.78 -15.02
C THR A 69 12.09 7.22 -13.59
N ILE A 70 12.48 8.04 -12.64
CA ILE A 70 12.37 7.71 -11.22
C ILE A 70 11.08 8.34 -10.73
N ILE A 71 10.21 7.52 -10.18
CA ILE A 71 9.00 7.99 -9.52
C ILE A 71 9.25 7.94 -8.02
N GLY A 72 9.28 9.11 -7.40
CA GLY A 72 9.32 9.22 -5.96
C GLY A 72 7.98 8.82 -5.37
N LEU A 73 7.99 7.94 -4.37
CA LEU A 73 6.81 7.50 -3.66
C LEU A 73 6.85 7.97 -2.21
N ASN A 74 5.69 8.34 -1.71
CA ASN A 74 5.53 8.55 -0.28
C ASN A 74 5.74 7.23 0.47
N GLY A 75 6.46 7.26 1.59
CA GLY A 75 6.70 6.09 2.43
C GLY A 75 5.42 5.40 2.91
N ARG A 76 4.31 6.15 3.00
CA ARG A 76 2.98 5.61 3.33
C ARG A 76 2.38 4.72 2.25
N VAL A 77 2.85 4.81 1.02
CA VAL A 77 2.39 3.97 -0.09
C VAL A 77 3.30 2.77 -0.28
N PHE A 78 4.61 2.97 -0.13
CA PHE A 78 5.61 1.92 -0.35
C PHE A 78 5.73 0.95 0.83
N ASN A 79 5.75 1.46 2.06
CA ASN A 79 5.94 0.63 3.25
C ASN A 79 4.61 0.20 3.87
N PRO A 80 4.55 -0.96 4.51
CA PRO A 80 3.44 -1.31 5.37
C PRO A 80 3.35 -0.30 6.52
N VAL A 81 2.18 0.33 6.71
CA VAL A 81 2.00 1.40 7.70
C VAL A 81 0.56 1.44 8.20
N ALA A 82 0.39 1.77 9.47
CA ALA A 82 -0.90 2.09 10.08
C ALA A 82 -0.85 3.47 10.73
N ILE A 83 -1.97 4.20 10.65
CA ILE A 83 -2.18 5.49 11.31
C ILE A 83 -3.40 5.36 12.20
N ASP A 84 -3.23 5.55 13.49
CA ASP A 84 -4.30 5.46 14.47
C ASP A 84 -5.19 6.71 14.51
N ALA A 85 -6.23 6.69 15.36
CA ALA A 85 -7.15 7.80 15.56
C ALA A 85 -6.49 9.07 16.08
N LYS A 86 -5.30 8.97 16.66
CA LYS A 86 -4.53 10.09 17.24
C LYS A 86 -3.41 10.58 16.31
N ASP A 87 -3.40 10.13 15.05
CA ASP A 87 -2.38 10.43 14.06
C ASP A 87 -0.98 9.83 14.36
N ASN A 88 -0.90 8.89 15.30
CA ASN A 88 0.34 8.15 15.50
C ASN A 88 0.58 7.22 14.32
N VAL A 89 1.78 7.28 13.79
CA VAL A 89 2.19 6.49 12.62
C VAL A 89 3.05 5.34 13.08
N LYS A 90 2.67 4.14 12.65
CA LYS A 90 3.41 2.90 12.91
C LYS A 90 3.79 2.27 11.57
N PHE A 91 5.08 2.30 11.24
CA PHE A 91 5.61 1.46 10.18
C PHE A 91 5.74 0.01 10.65
N MET A 92 5.43 -0.90 9.76
CA MET A 92 5.49 -2.34 9.99
C MET A 92 6.58 -2.95 9.12
N ASN A 93 7.04 -4.13 9.49
CA ASN A 93 7.97 -4.90 8.65
C ASN A 93 7.25 -5.44 7.40
N ALA A 94 8.03 -5.79 6.38
CA ALA A 94 7.51 -6.53 5.23
C ALA A 94 6.78 -7.80 5.67
N ASN A 95 5.76 -8.19 4.91
CA ASN A 95 4.87 -9.32 5.20
C ASN A 95 4.13 -9.18 6.55
N ALA A 96 3.70 -7.97 6.87
CA ALA A 96 3.05 -7.66 8.13
C ALA A 96 1.77 -8.47 8.35
N HIS A 97 1.53 -8.80 9.61
CA HIS A 97 0.23 -9.18 10.14
C HIS A 97 -0.25 -8.05 11.05
N TYR A 98 -1.38 -7.44 10.71
CA TYR A 98 -1.94 -6.31 11.41
C TYR A 98 -3.30 -6.67 12.06
N ASN A 99 -3.50 -6.25 13.30
CA ASN A 99 -4.79 -6.36 13.98
C ASN A 99 -5.55 -5.04 13.83
N MET A 100 -6.63 -5.05 13.06
CA MET A 100 -7.46 -3.88 12.80
C MET A 100 -8.55 -3.77 13.85
N THR A 101 -8.46 -2.71 14.65
CA THR A 101 -9.38 -2.43 15.77
C THR A 101 -10.64 -1.69 15.32
N GLY A 102 -10.62 -1.12 14.09
CA GLY A 102 -11.68 -0.29 13.55
C GLY A 102 -11.65 1.16 14.03
N SER A 103 -10.55 1.58 14.63
CA SER A 103 -10.30 2.98 15.06
C SER A 103 -9.21 3.67 14.24
N GLU A 104 -8.56 2.94 13.35
CA GLU A 104 -7.51 3.46 12.49
C GLU A 104 -8.08 4.45 11.47
N LYS A 105 -7.28 5.42 11.08
CA LYS A 105 -7.57 6.32 9.97
C LYS A 105 -7.08 5.77 8.64
N TYR A 106 -5.96 5.02 8.67
CA TYR A 106 -5.28 4.52 7.49
C TYR A 106 -4.50 3.25 7.82
N VAL A 107 -4.61 2.25 6.95
CA VAL A 107 -3.79 1.03 7.03
C VAL A 107 -3.40 0.64 5.61
N ASN A 108 -2.11 0.42 5.38
CA ASN A 108 -1.58 0.08 4.07
C ASN A 108 -0.62 -1.10 4.14
N SER A 109 -0.73 -2.01 3.19
CA SER A 109 0.17 -3.15 3.03
C SER A 109 1.60 -2.78 2.60
N GLY A 110 1.81 -1.55 2.11
CA GLY A 110 2.95 -1.27 1.27
C GLY A 110 2.83 -1.99 -0.08
N TRP A 111 3.91 -2.00 -0.83
CA TRP A 111 3.96 -2.71 -2.10
C TRP A 111 3.90 -4.22 -1.89
N LEU A 112 2.92 -4.84 -2.53
CA LEU A 112 2.80 -6.29 -2.66
C LEU A 112 3.33 -6.71 -4.02
N LEU A 113 4.43 -7.43 -4.03
CA LEU A 113 5.05 -8.01 -5.22
C LEU A 113 4.81 -9.52 -5.28
N PRO A 114 4.90 -10.14 -6.43
CA PRO A 114 4.88 -11.60 -6.54
C PRO A 114 5.99 -12.21 -5.68
N LYS A 115 5.70 -13.35 -5.05
CA LYS A 115 6.65 -14.05 -4.18
C LYS A 115 7.99 -14.31 -4.90
N GLY A 116 9.07 -13.88 -4.28
CA GLY A 116 10.43 -13.98 -4.80
C GLY A 116 10.90 -12.76 -5.59
N GLN A 117 10.00 -11.84 -5.95
CA GLN A 117 10.36 -10.60 -6.66
C GLN A 117 10.54 -9.40 -5.72
N GLU A 118 10.05 -9.50 -4.49
CA GLU A 118 10.22 -8.49 -3.44
C GLU A 118 11.70 -8.23 -3.11
N GLN A 119 12.58 -9.17 -3.39
CA GLN A 119 14.03 -9.03 -3.17
C GLN A 119 14.64 -7.88 -3.97
N SER A 120 14.07 -7.54 -5.13
CA SER A 120 14.52 -6.42 -5.96
C SER A 120 14.08 -5.06 -5.42
N PHE A 121 13.18 -5.05 -4.42
CA PHE A 121 12.60 -3.85 -3.83
C PHE A 121 12.57 -3.98 -2.30
N PRO A 122 13.72 -3.81 -1.63
CA PRO A 122 13.82 -3.99 -0.17
C PRO A 122 12.80 -3.15 0.59
N GLY A 123 12.05 -3.79 1.50
CA GLY A 123 10.94 -3.17 2.22
C GLY A 123 9.55 -3.46 1.65
N SER A 124 9.47 -3.98 0.41
CA SER A 124 8.22 -4.49 -0.14
C SER A 124 7.83 -5.85 0.44
N SER A 125 6.59 -6.24 0.27
CA SER A 125 6.00 -7.46 0.81
C SER A 125 5.56 -8.40 -0.32
N SER A 126 5.42 -9.69 -0.02
CA SER A 126 4.74 -10.66 -0.89
C SER A 126 3.34 -11.03 -0.37
N ILE A 127 3.11 -10.82 0.91
CA ILE A 127 1.82 -11.04 1.58
C ILE A 127 1.51 -9.89 2.55
N PHE A 128 0.22 -9.71 2.82
CA PHE A 128 -0.27 -8.83 3.89
C PHE A 128 -1.49 -9.46 4.53
N THR A 129 -1.49 -9.59 5.86
CA THR A 129 -2.57 -10.20 6.60
C THR A 129 -3.19 -9.21 7.57
N VAL A 130 -4.51 -9.15 7.61
CA VAL A 130 -5.25 -8.34 8.58
C VAL A 130 -6.24 -9.20 9.33
N THR A 131 -6.17 -9.18 10.66
CA THR A 131 -7.20 -9.71 11.56
C THR A 131 -8.15 -8.57 11.93
N PHE A 132 -9.45 -8.80 11.79
CA PHE A 132 -10.45 -7.76 12.05
C PHE A 132 -11.08 -7.98 13.43
N GLU A 133 -10.84 -7.05 14.35
CA GLU A 133 -11.30 -7.15 15.75
C GLU A 133 -12.69 -6.53 15.98
N LYS A 134 -13.25 -5.86 14.96
CA LYS A 134 -14.53 -5.17 15.06
C LYS A 134 -15.41 -5.44 13.85
N ALA A 135 -16.71 -5.67 14.09
CA ALA A 135 -17.70 -5.78 13.02
C ALA A 135 -17.80 -4.46 12.24
N GLY A 136 -17.96 -4.55 10.92
CA GLY A 136 -18.03 -3.38 10.04
C GLY A 136 -17.82 -3.72 8.58
N ILE A 137 -17.87 -2.69 7.75
CA ILE A 137 -17.57 -2.77 6.31
C ILE A 137 -16.26 -2.03 6.06
N TYR A 138 -15.26 -2.75 5.59
CA TYR A 138 -13.91 -2.27 5.36
C TYR A 138 -13.61 -2.26 3.88
N ASN A 139 -13.67 -1.08 3.27
CA ASN A 139 -13.32 -0.90 1.87
C ASN A 139 -11.82 -0.68 1.74
N TYR A 140 -11.22 -1.30 0.73
CA TYR A 140 -9.81 -1.10 0.39
C TYR A 140 -9.61 -0.83 -1.09
N VAL A 141 -8.50 -0.18 -1.41
CA VAL A 141 -8.13 0.22 -2.76
C VAL A 141 -6.64 -0.04 -2.99
N CYS A 142 -6.27 -0.31 -4.23
CA CYS A 142 -4.86 -0.26 -4.63
C CYS A 142 -4.48 1.20 -4.93
N MET A 143 -3.46 1.72 -4.24
CA MET A 143 -3.01 3.11 -4.42
C MET A 143 -2.28 3.32 -5.76
N ILE A 144 -1.80 2.26 -6.37
CA ILE A 144 -1.15 2.29 -7.70
C ILE A 144 -2.18 2.17 -8.81
N HIS A 145 -3.24 1.38 -8.57
CA HIS A 145 -4.32 1.10 -9.52
C HIS A 145 -5.68 1.42 -8.88
N PRO A 146 -6.11 2.69 -8.83
CA PRO A 146 -7.29 3.10 -8.06
C PRO A 146 -8.62 2.45 -8.49
N TRP A 147 -8.66 1.85 -9.67
CA TRP A 147 -9.80 1.05 -10.13
C TRP A 147 -9.87 -0.34 -9.48
N MET A 148 -8.77 -0.83 -8.90
CA MET A 148 -8.73 -2.09 -8.14
C MET A 148 -9.21 -1.83 -6.71
N ARG A 149 -10.41 -2.29 -6.41
CA ARG A 149 -11.09 -2.07 -5.12
C ARG A 149 -11.68 -3.37 -4.61
N GLY A 150 -11.83 -3.45 -3.31
CA GLY A 150 -12.51 -4.55 -2.68
C GLY A 150 -13.12 -4.19 -1.33
N THR A 151 -13.86 -5.13 -0.78
CA THR A 151 -14.55 -4.95 0.50
C THR A 151 -14.43 -6.21 1.35
N VAL A 152 -14.16 -6.02 2.64
CA VAL A 152 -14.30 -7.03 3.67
C VAL A 152 -15.49 -6.66 4.56
N THR A 153 -16.47 -7.54 4.64
CA THR A 153 -17.61 -7.40 5.57
C THR A 153 -17.36 -8.28 6.77
N VAL A 154 -17.31 -7.70 7.95
CA VAL A 154 -17.05 -8.38 9.22
C VAL A 154 -18.33 -8.39 10.04
N LYS A 155 -18.79 -9.60 10.43
CA LYS A 155 -20.02 -9.83 11.21
C LYS A 155 -19.74 -10.39 12.59
#